data_b93641a22ebf29c41d7a93ef399ada97
#
_entry.id   b93641a22ebf29c41d7a93ef399ada97
#
_cell.length_a   1.000
_cell.length_b   1.000
_cell.length_c   1.000
_cell.angle_alpha   90.00
_cell.angle_beta   90.00
_cell.angle_gamma   90.00
#
_symmetry.space_group_name_H-M   'P 1'
#
loop_
_entity.id
_entity.type
_entity.pdbx_description
1 polymer ?
#
loop_
_entity_poly.entity_id
_entity_poly.type
_entity_poly.pdbx_seq_one_letter_code
_entity_poly.pdbx_strand_id
1 'polypeptide(L)'
;MKRRAFLATPLLLPVLAQAQTRDPARLRLALLPDENASTIVQNAQPLRAHLSQVLGREVQVVVTTDYSSMIEAMRFGRIEIAYFGPFSYVLAKSRAEGIEPFAVGVERGSPTYRSIIIATAGGPVQKLEDVRGHPVALGDQASTSSHLVPRATILRRTGLAGERDFRVVHVGTHDAVARTVESGRAPAGALSEPIFHSLLARNIIRRDRLVDVAFSDPIPNYPMVMQGDLAPALKQAIRDAFLTLNNPELLRNFRVEGFAPTTDAAYDVLRETARILNLDLSRMS
;
A
#
# COMPACT_ATOMS: atom_id res chain seq x y z
N MET A 1 -37.19 35.29 -62.52
CA MET A 1 -36.07 35.58 -61.57
C MET A 1 -36.21 34.61 -60.40
N LYS A 2 -35.33 33.57 -60.34
CA LYS A 2 -35.35 32.59 -59.24
C LYS A 2 -34.21 32.92 -58.29
N ARG A 3 -34.52 33.36 -57.05
CA ARG A 3 -33.57 33.63 -55.96
C ARG A 3 -33.09 32.29 -55.38
N ARG A 4 -31.83 31.97 -55.49
CA ARG A 4 -31.18 30.84 -54.83
C ARG A 4 -30.77 31.29 -53.42
N ALA A 5 -31.40 30.75 -52.39
CA ALA A 5 -30.99 30.88 -51.01
C ALA A 5 -29.79 29.99 -50.74
N PHE A 6 -28.63 30.56 -50.35
CA PHE A 6 -27.46 29.82 -49.87
C PHE A 6 -27.73 29.51 -48.37
N LEU A 7 -27.91 28.22 -48.04
CA LEU A 7 -27.88 27.74 -46.69
C LEU A 7 -26.42 27.56 -46.23
N ALA A 8 -25.98 28.47 -45.38
CA ALA A 8 -24.68 28.34 -44.68
C ALA A 8 -24.80 27.30 -43.56
N THR A 9 -24.13 26.17 -43.69
CA THR A 9 -24.02 25.14 -42.67
C THR A 9 -22.99 25.63 -41.64
N PRO A 10 -23.31 25.72 -40.34
CA PRO A 10 -22.31 26.09 -39.34
C PRO A 10 -21.34 24.93 -39.14
N LEU A 11 -20.03 25.18 -39.33
CA LEU A 11 -18.94 24.29 -38.99
C LEU A 11 -18.84 24.21 -37.46
N LEU A 12 -19.35 23.14 -36.85
CA LEU A 12 -19.10 22.80 -35.44
C LEU A 12 -17.63 22.33 -35.31
N LEU A 13 -16.74 23.22 -34.89
CA LEU A 13 -15.38 22.87 -34.47
C LEU A 13 -15.48 22.05 -33.15
N PRO A 14 -14.86 20.87 -33.06
CA PRO A 14 -14.81 20.15 -31.81
C PRO A 14 -14.03 20.99 -30.80
N VAL A 15 -14.68 21.42 -29.74
CA VAL A 15 -14.02 21.95 -28.55
C VAL A 15 -13.29 20.78 -27.90
N LEU A 16 -11.99 20.69 -28.11
CA LEU A 16 -11.10 19.80 -27.34
C LEU A 16 -11.23 20.24 -25.87
N ALA A 17 -11.99 19.50 -25.09
CA ALA A 17 -11.99 19.66 -23.64
C ALA A 17 -10.58 19.38 -23.14
N GLN A 18 -9.80 20.42 -22.89
CA GLN A 18 -8.53 20.30 -22.17
C GLN A 18 -8.89 19.77 -20.78
N ALA A 19 -8.38 18.60 -20.44
CA ALA A 19 -8.49 18.08 -19.08
C ALA A 19 -7.92 19.15 -18.13
N GLN A 20 -8.78 19.69 -17.27
CA GLN A 20 -8.41 20.78 -16.38
C GLN A 20 -7.42 20.25 -15.35
N THR A 21 -6.14 20.65 -15.49
CA THR A 21 -5.10 20.26 -14.52
C THR A 21 -5.30 20.97 -13.20
N ARG A 22 -5.15 20.23 -12.08
CA ARG A 22 -5.29 20.77 -10.72
C ARG A 22 -3.95 21.28 -10.20
N ASP A 23 -3.97 22.44 -9.57
CA ASP A 23 -2.82 23.03 -8.87
C ASP A 23 -3.24 23.51 -7.46
N PRO A 24 -3.54 22.57 -6.54
CA PRO A 24 -4.09 22.91 -5.23
C PRO A 24 -3.06 23.59 -4.33
N ALA A 25 -3.48 24.61 -3.57
CA ALA A 25 -2.64 25.31 -2.60
C ALA A 25 -2.29 24.42 -1.38
N ARG A 26 -3.12 23.41 -1.11
CA ARG A 26 -2.89 22.41 -0.04
C ARG A 26 -2.80 21.02 -0.64
N LEU A 27 -1.80 20.24 -0.21
CA LEU A 27 -1.61 18.84 -0.60
C LEU A 27 -1.90 17.93 0.59
N ARG A 28 -2.76 16.94 0.39
CA ARG A 28 -3.04 15.90 1.38
C ARG A 28 -2.19 14.68 1.04
N LEU A 29 -1.26 14.36 1.95
CA LEU A 29 -0.42 13.16 1.91
C LEU A 29 -1.04 12.10 2.80
N ALA A 30 -1.62 11.07 2.21
CA ALA A 30 -2.12 9.94 2.96
C ALA A 30 -1.02 8.91 3.23
N LEU A 31 -0.93 8.48 4.49
CA LEU A 31 -0.08 7.36 4.91
C LEU A 31 -0.96 6.17 5.27
N LEU A 32 -0.54 4.99 4.82
CA LEU A 32 -1.28 3.75 5.01
C LEU A 32 -1.45 3.44 6.50
N PRO A 33 -2.65 3.07 6.98
CA PRO A 33 -2.87 2.68 8.38
C PRO A 33 -2.42 1.23 8.65
N ASP A 34 -1.14 0.94 8.38
CA ASP A 34 -0.54 -0.40 8.52
C ASP A 34 -0.08 -0.72 9.96
N GLU A 35 0.06 0.31 10.80
CA GLU A 35 0.35 0.25 12.23
C GLU A 35 -0.56 1.26 12.99
N ASN A 36 -0.29 1.45 14.26
CA ASN A 36 -1.02 2.41 15.12
C ASN A 36 -1.02 3.83 14.51
N ALA A 37 -2.19 4.39 14.23
CA ALA A 37 -2.36 5.67 13.55
C ALA A 37 -1.71 6.85 14.28
N SER A 38 -1.75 6.88 15.63
CA SER A 38 -1.11 7.95 16.41
C SER A 38 0.40 7.96 16.22
N THR A 39 1.03 6.78 16.17
CA THR A 39 2.47 6.63 15.90
C THR A 39 2.81 7.12 14.49
N ILE A 40 2.00 6.76 13.48
CA ILE A 40 2.21 7.20 12.10
C ILE A 40 2.14 8.74 12.01
N VAL A 41 1.11 9.34 12.60
CA VAL A 41 0.92 10.81 12.58
C VAL A 41 2.07 11.53 13.28
N GLN A 42 2.51 11.06 14.46
CA GLN A 42 3.64 11.67 15.21
C GLN A 42 4.94 11.61 14.42
N ASN A 43 5.26 10.43 13.87
CA ASN A 43 6.48 10.23 13.07
C ASN A 43 6.47 10.99 11.75
N ALA A 44 5.31 11.39 11.24
CA ALA A 44 5.19 12.11 9.96
C ALA A 44 5.39 13.63 10.09
N GLN A 45 5.45 14.20 11.31
CA GLN A 45 5.54 15.65 11.47
C GLN A 45 6.81 16.27 10.85
N PRO A 46 8.02 15.69 11.01
CA PRO A 46 9.22 16.20 10.33
C PRO A 46 9.07 16.17 8.79
N LEU A 47 8.57 15.07 8.24
CA LEU A 47 8.33 14.94 6.80
C LEU A 47 7.34 15.99 6.30
N ARG A 48 6.22 16.19 7.01
CA ARG A 48 5.20 17.19 6.68
C ARG A 48 5.83 18.60 6.59
N ALA A 49 6.63 18.97 7.58
CA ALA A 49 7.30 20.28 7.62
C ALA A 49 8.27 20.44 6.45
N HIS A 50 9.09 19.42 6.18
CA HIS A 50 10.04 19.40 5.09
C HIS A 50 9.33 19.54 3.71
N LEU A 51 8.31 18.72 3.45
CA LEU A 51 7.57 18.78 2.19
C LEU A 51 6.85 20.11 2.02
N SER A 52 6.30 20.71 3.08
CA SER A 52 5.68 22.03 3.00
C SER A 52 6.69 23.10 2.59
N GLN A 53 7.90 23.03 3.11
CA GLN A 53 8.98 23.97 2.77
C GLN A 53 9.45 23.77 1.31
N VAL A 54 9.76 22.54 0.91
CA VAL A 54 10.30 22.22 -0.42
C VAL A 54 9.30 22.50 -1.54
N LEU A 55 8.01 22.17 -1.30
CA LEU A 55 6.94 22.34 -2.29
C LEU A 55 6.33 23.76 -2.27
N GLY A 56 6.70 24.62 -1.29
CA GLY A 56 6.11 25.94 -1.14
C GLY A 56 4.60 25.94 -0.91
N ARG A 57 4.05 24.86 -0.32
CA ARG A 57 2.60 24.62 -0.16
C ARG A 57 2.31 24.01 1.20
N GLU A 58 1.09 24.18 1.69
CA GLU A 58 0.65 23.47 2.88
C GLU A 58 0.55 21.96 2.57
N VAL A 59 1.27 21.15 3.34
CA VAL A 59 1.13 19.69 3.30
C VAL A 59 0.41 19.23 4.57
N GLN A 60 -0.69 18.50 4.39
CA GLN A 60 -1.45 17.89 5.47
C GLN A 60 -1.27 16.37 5.42
N VAL A 61 -0.79 15.79 6.50
CA VAL A 61 -0.74 14.33 6.63
C VAL A 61 -2.10 13.80 7.06
N VAL A 62 -2.56 12.76 6.37
CA VAL A 62 -3.83 12.07 6.61
C VAL A 62 -3.53 10.59 6.88
N VAL A 63 -4.13 10.02 7.90
CA VAL A 63 -4.18 8.57 8.13
C VAL A 63 -5.66 8.18 8.17
N THR A 64 -6.06 7.28 7.30
CA THR A 64 -7.44 6.80 7.19
C THR A 64 -7.74 5.73 8.24
N THR A 65 -9.01 5.37 8.42
CA THR A 65 -9.42 4.32 9.37
C THR A 65 -8.95 2.92 8.97
N ASP A 66 -8.92 2.67 7.65
CA ASP A 66 -8.56 1.40 7.03
C ASP A 66 -8.04 1.61 5.60
N TYR A 67 -7.61 0.54 4.97
CA TYR A 67 -7.08 0.54 3.60
C TYR A 67 -8.14 0.92 2.56
N SER A 68 -9.38 0.44 2.74
CA SER A 68 -10.49 0.73 1.82
C SER A 68 -10.84 2.23 1.81
N SER A 69 -10.87 2.86 2.98
CA SER A 69 -11.08 4.31 3.12
C SER A 69 -10.00 5.12 2.38
N MET A 70 -8.75 4.65 2.38
CA MET A 70 -7.67 5.30 1.65
C MET A 70 -7.83 5.12 0.13
N ILE A 71 -8.19 3.92 -0.33
CA ILE A 71 -8.48 3.62 -1.73
C ILE A 71 -9.60 4.54 -2.25
N GLU A 72 -10.71 4.64 -1.52
CA GLU A 72 -11.83 5.48 -1.90
C GLU A 72 -11.49 6.99 -1.82
N ALA A 73 -10.71 7.44 -0.83
CA ALA A 73 -10.26 8.82 -0.76
C ALA A 73 -9.38 9.19 -1.97
N MET A 74 -8.53 8.28 -2.43
CA MET A 74 -7.73 8.47 -3.64
C MET A 74 -8.60 8.48 -4.89
N ARG A 75 -9.55 7.53 -5.02
CA ARG A 75 -10.48 7.44 -6.13
C ARG A 75 -11.29 8.73 -6.34
N PHE A 76 -11.76 9.34 -5.26
CA PHE A 76 -12.55 10.57 -5.31
C PHE A 76 -11.73 11.86 -5.29
N GLY A 77 -10.41 11.79 -5.48
CA GLY A 77 -9.52 12.96 -5.49
C GLY A 77 -9.47 13.72 -4.17
N ARG A 78 -9.80 13.05 -3.05
CA ARG A 78 -9.76 13.63 -1.69
C ARG A 78 -8.36 13.67 -1.09
N ILE A 79 -7.41 13.00 -1.70
CA ILE A 79 -5.97 13.01 -1.39
C ILE A 79 -5.18 13.18 -2.69
N GLU A 80 -4.10 13.94 -2.64
CA GLU A 80 -3.25 14.24 -3.78
C GLU A 80 -2.08 13.27 -3.90
N ILE A 81 -1.53 12.86 -2.76
CA ILE A 81 -0.36 11.98 -2.67
C ILE A 81 -0.66 10.88 -1.64
N ALA A 82 -0.25 9.65 -1.93
CA ALA A 82 -0.48 8.52 -1.05
C ALA A 82 0.71 7.56 -1.00
N TYR A 83 1.06 7.08 0.19
CA TYR A 83 1.95 5.95 0.40
C TYR A 83 1.11 4.70 0.59
N PHE A 84 0.94 3.93 -0.48
CA PHE A 84 0.14 2.72 -0.51
C PHE A 84 0.96 1.46 -0.17
N GLY A 85 0.30 0.44 0.40
CA GLY A 85 0.80 -0.91 0.25
C GLY A 85 0.69 -1.37 -1.21
N PRO A 86 1.58 -2.24 -1.70
CA PRO A 86 1.59 -2.61 -3.12
C PRO A 86 0.25 -3.17 -3.64
N PHE A 87 -0.43 -4.01 -2.88
CA PHE A 87 -1.73 -4.56 -3.29
C PHE A 87 -2.87 -3.55 -3.16
N SER A 88 -2.88 -2.73 -2.11
CA SER A 88 -3.88 -1.65 -1.99
C SER A 88 -3.71 -0.60 -3.09
N TYR A 89 -2.48 -0.38 -3.61
CA TYR A 89 -2.26 0.39 -4.83
C TYR A 89 -2.91 -0.28 -6.05
N VAL A 90 -2.72 -1.59 -6.23
CA VAL A 90 -3.35 -2.34 -7.35
C VAL A 90 -4.87 -2.21 -7.30
N LEU A 91 -5.48 -2.31 -6.11
CA LEU A 91 -6.92 -2.11 -5.92
C LEU A 91 -7.34 -0.65 -6.21
N ALA A 92 -6.58 0.34 -5.74
CA ALA A 92 -6.84 1.74 -6.04
C ALA A 92 -6.75 2.03 -7.54
N LYS A 93 -5.71 1.51 -8.22
CA LYS A 93 -5.50 1.66 -9.66
C LYS A 93 -6.62 1.04 -10.50
N SER A 94 -7.17 -0.10 -10.07
CA SER A 94 -8.30 -0.74 -10.77
C SER A 94 -9.60 0.09 -10.71
N ARG A 95 -9.69 1.07 -9.79
CA ARG A 95 -10.88 1.92 -9.58
C ARG A 95 -10.66 3.39 -9.96
N ALA A 96 -9.40 3.79 -10.11
CA ALA A 96 -8.97 5.16 -10.39
C ALA A 96 -7.81 5.12 -11.39
N GLU A 97 -8.12 4.92 -12.67
CA GLU A 97 -7.10 4.77 -13.72
C GLU A 97 -6.14 5.96 -13.82
N GLY A 98 -6.58 7.15 -13.43
CA GLY A 98 -5.80 8.39 -13.49
C GLY A 98 -4.69 8.53 -12.43
N ILE A 99 -4.55 7.63 -11.46
CA ILE A 99 -3.47 7.73 -10.47
C ILE A 99 -2.16 7.18 -11.00
N GLU A 100 -1.03 7.75 -10.56
CA GLU A 100 0.32 7.44 -11.06
C GLU A 100 1.25 7.03 -9.91
N PRO A 101 1.83 5.82 -9.89
CA PRO A 101 2.93 5.50 -9.00
C PRO A 101 4.19 6.19 -9.54
N PHE A 102 4.96 6.84 -8.69
CA PHE A 102 6.12 7.61 -9.14
C PHE A 102 7.42 7.28 -8.42
N ALA A 103 7.33 6.70 -7.23
CA ALA A 103 8.49 6.31 -6.46
C ALA A 103 8.18 5.03 -5.67
N VAL A 104 9.19 4.22 -5.40
CA VAL A 104 9.13 3.00 -4.60
C VAL A 104 10.17 3.06 -3.50
N GLY A 105 9.83 2.61 -2.30
CA GLY A 105 10.76 2.52 -1.18
C GLY A 105 11.92 1.56 -1.46
N VAL A 106 13.13 1.96 -1.09
CA VAL A 106 14.35 1.13 -1.18
C VAL A 106 14.76 0.72 0.23
N GLU A 107 14.88 -0.58 0.48
CA GLU A 107 15.35 -1.16 1.74
C GLU A 107 16.53 -2.08 1.47
N ARG A 108 17.63 -1.90 2.19
CA ARG A 108 18.88 -2.68 2.01
C ARG A 108 19.33 -2.71 0.54
N GLY A 109 19.24 -1.56 -0.12
CA GLY A 109 19.61 -1.39 -1.53
C GLY A 109 18.63 -2.03 -2.54
N SER A 110 17.47 -2.57 -2.10
CA SER A 110 16.49 -3.20 -2.97
C SER A 110 15.13 -2.50 -2.92
N PRO A 111 14.41 -2.36 -4.05
CA PRO A 111 13.05 -1.87 -4.09
C PRO A 111 12.03 -2.98 -3.76
N THR A 112 12.43 -3.97 -2.96
CA THR A 112 11.57 -5.09 -2.56
C THR A 112 11.65 -5.35 -1.06
N TYR A 113 10.63 -6.02 -0.52
CA TYR A 113 10.57 -6.52 0.84
C TYR A 113 9.92 -7.91 0.86
N ARG A 114 9.71 -8.51 2.03
CA ARG A 114 9.06 -9.82 2.18
C ARG A 114 7.91 -9.79 3.17
N SER A 115 6.99 -10.73 3.01
CA SER A 115 6.08 -11.17 4.07
C SER A 115 6.77 -12.22 4.93
N ILE A 116 6.56 -12.15 6.23
CA ILE A 116 6.92 -13.19 7.18
C ILE A 116 5.67 -13.85 7.75
N ILE A 117 5.67 -15.19 7.80
CA ILE A 117 4.69 -15.98 8.52
C ILE A 117 5.32 -16.38 9.85
N ILE A 118 4.67 -15.99 10.94
CA ILE A 118 5.11 -16.24 12.31
C ILE A 118 4.14 -17.15 13.05
N ALA A 119 4.62 -17.83 14.07
CA ALA A 119 3.79 -18.63 14.96
C ALA A 119 4.17 -18.40 16.42
N THR A 120 3.24 -18.79 17.33
CA THR A 120 3.49 -18.78 18.77
C THR A 120 4.56 -19.80 19.13
N ALA A 121 5.59 -19.41 19.88
CA ALA A 121 6.65 -20.30 20.33
C ALA A 121 6.06 -21.44 21.18
N GLY A 122 6.42 -22.69 20.86
CA GLY A 122 5.88 -23.89 21.51
C GLY A 122 4.42 -24.18 21.20
N GLY A 123 3.79 -23.42 20.26
CA GLY A 123 2.42 -23.64 19.82
C GLY A 123 2.29 -24.79 18.80
N PRO A 124 1.07 -25.05 18.31
CA PRO A 124 0.79 -26.17 17.41
C PRO A 124 1.30 -25.96 15.97
N VAL A 125 1.70 -24.76 15.59
CA VAL A 125 2.22 -24.44 14.25
C VAL A 125 3.73 -24.24 14.34
N GLN A 126 4.51 -25.13 13.70
CA GLN A 126 5.98 -25.07 13.64
C GLN A 126 6.48 -24.97 12.19
N LYS A 127 5.66 -25.33 11.21
CA LYS A 127 5.90 -25.27 9.77
C LYS A 127 4.62 -24.93 9.02
N LEU A 128 4.70 -24.60 7.72
CA LEU A 128 3.55 -24.15 6.96
C LEU A 128 2.39 -25.13 6.90
N GLU A 129 2.67 -26.42 6.84
CA GLU A 129 1.67 -27.49 6.77
C GLU A 129 0.81 -27.55 8.04
N ASP A 130 1.35 -27.14 9.16
CA ASP A 130 0.68 -27.20 10.45
C ASP A 130 -0.42 -26.17 10.61
N VAL A 131 -0.58 -25.21 9.65
CA VAL A 131 -1.71 -24.27 9.68
C VAL A 131 -3.05 -24.94 9.40
N ARG A 132 -3.04 -26.17 8.88
CA ARG A 132 -4.27 -26.94 8.61
C ARG A 132 -5.12 -27.09 9.87
N GLY A 133 -6.38 -26.68 9.76
CA GLY A 133 -7.36 -26.74 10.86
C GLY A 133 -7.20 -25.65 11.92
N HIS A 134 -6.19 -24.79 11.82
CA HIS A 134 -5.94 -23.71 12.77
C HIS A 134 -6.37 -22.34 12.25
N PRO A 135 -6.70 -21.38 13.15
CA PRO A 135 -6.86 -19.99 12.77
C PRO A 135 -5.50 -19.34 12.44
N VAL A 136 -5.46 -18.57 11.35
CA VAL A 136 -4.32 -17.77 10.94
C VAL A 136 -4.70 -16.29 10.98
N ALA A 137 -4.01 -15.50 11.80
CA ALA A 137 -4.23 -14.07 11.91
C ALA A 137 -3.63 -13.34 10.70
N LEU A 138 -4.45 -12.64 9.98
CA LEU A 138 -4.05 -11.80 8.85
C LEU A 138 -4.45 -10.35 9.10
N GLY A 139 -3.82 -9.42 8.38
CA GLY A 139 -4.14 -8.00 8.43
C GLY A 139 -5.37 -7.65 7.60
N ASP A 140 -5.42 -6.40 7.15
CA ASP A 140 -6.47 -5.90 6.26
C ASP A 140 -6.51 -6.70 4.95
N GLN A 141 -7.71 -6.86 4.38
CA GLN A 141 -7.91 -7.64 3.14
C GLN A 141 -7.19 -7.03 1.92
N ALA A 142 -6.96 -5.73 1.92
CA ALA A 142 -6.17 -5.03 0.91
C ALA A 142 -4.65 -5.04 1.21
N SER A 143 -4.21 -5.71 2.28
CA SER A 143 -2.79 -5.81 2.61
C SER A 143 -2.06 -6.78 1.70
N THR A 144 -0.87 -6.40 1.23
CA THR A 144 0.02 -7.25 0.43
C THR A 144 0.62 -8.37 1.28
N SER A 145 1.40 -8.00 2.28
CA SER A 145 2.25 -8.90 3.05
C SER A 145 1.57 -9.49 4.28
N SER A 146 0.36 -9.01 4.61
CA SER A 146 -0.42 -9.58 5.70
C SER A 146 -1.75 -10.22 5.24
N HIS A 147 -2.03 -10.24 3.93
CA HIS A 147 -3.21 -10.95 3.39
C HIS A 147 -2.90 -11.69 2.09
N LEU A 148 -2.63 -10.95 0.99
CA LEU A 148 -2.50 -11.52 -0.35
C LEU A 148 -1.37 -12.54 -0.45
N VAL A 149 -0.15 -12.07 -0.17
CA VAL A 149 1.07 -12.84 -0.40
C VAL A 149 1.23 -14.03 0.55
N PRO A 150 0.96 -13.93 1.87
CA PRO A 150 1.07 -15.11 2.73
C PRO A 150 0.05 -16.20 2.36
N ARG A 151 -1.16 -15.86 1.94
CA ARG A 151 -2.15 -16.84 1.45
C ARG A 151 -1.63 -17.57 0.20
N ALA A 152 -1.06 -16.82 -0.76
CA ALA A 152 -0.46 -17.40 -1.95
C ALA A 152 0.78 -18.25 -1.62
N THR A 153 1.59 -17.83 -0.65
CA THR A 153 2.78 -18.58 -0.20
C THR A 153 2.38 -19.92 0.41
N ILE A 154 1.39 -19.93 1.30
CA ILE A 154 0.85 -21.16 1.90
C ILE A 154 0.30 -22.06 0.78
N LEU A 155 -0.55 -21.54 -0.09
CA LEU A 155 -1.16 -22.32 -1.19
C LEU A 155 -0.11 -22.94 -2.11
N ARG A 156 0.88 -22.16 -2.56
CA ARG A 156 1.91 -22.64 -3.50
C ARG A 156 2.82 -23.70 -2.88
N ARG A 157 3.17 -23.57 -1.58
CA ARG A 157 4.14 -24.47 -0.92
C ARG A 157 3.50 -25.73 -0.33
N THR A 158 2.22 -25.65 0.04
CA THR A 158 1.55 -26.74 0.78
C THR A 158 0.26 -27.26 0.14
N GLY A 159 -0.28 -26.55 -0.85
CA GLY A 159 -1.60 -26.81 -1.40
C GLY A 159 -2.77 -26.41 -0.50
N LEU A 160 -2.51 -25.84 0.69
CA LEU A 160 -3.54 -25.42 1.63
C LEU A 160 -4.10 -24.05 1.24
N ALA A 161 -5.44 -23.93 1.26
CA ALA A 161 -6.14 -22.68 0.95
C ALA A 161 -6.90 -22.16 2.17
N GLY A 162 -6.86 -20.84 2.36
CA GLY A 162 -7.67 -20.18 3.38
C GLY A 162 -9.16 -20.43 3.19
N GLU A 163 -9.91 -20.52 4.27
CA GLU A 163 -11.34 -20.84 4.39
C GLU A 163 -11.71 -22.29 4.00
N ARG A 164 -10.85 -22.99 3.27
CA ARG A 164 -11.02 -24.41 2.99
C ARG A 164 -10.27 -25.30 3.98
N ASP A 165 -8.98 -25.00 4.21
CA ASP A 165 -8.07 -25.85 5.00
C ASP A 165 -7.68 -25.21 6.33
N PHE A 166 -7.77 -23.90 6.44
CA PHE A 166 -7.51 -23.12 7.67
C PHE A 166 -8.40 -21.89 7.70
N ARG A 167 -8.79 -21.46 8.91
CA ARG A 167 -9.63 -20.27 9.08
C ARG A 167 -8.78 -18.99 9.02
N VAL A 168 -9.17 -18.02 8.19
CA VAL A 168 -8.58 -16.69 8.17
C VAL A 168 -9.26 -15.79 9.20
N VAL A 169 -8.46 -15.10 10.02
CA VAL A 169 -8.94 -14.14 11.02
C VAL A 169 -8.30 -12.79 10.73
N HIS A 170 -9.08 -11.84 10.23
CA HIS A 170 -8.59 -10.49 9.96
C HIS A 170 -8.58 -9.68 11.26
N VAL A 171 -7.41 -9.10 11.60
CA VAL A 171 -7.20 -8.30 12.81
C VAL A 171 -6.76 -6.86 12.52
N GLY A 172 -6.75 -6.46 11.23
CA GLY A 172 -6.51 -5.10 10.77
C GLY A 172 -5.04 -4.78 10.52
N THR A 173 -4.32 -4.30 11.52
CA THR A 173 -2.94 -3.80 11.37
C THR A 173 -1.88 -4.88 11.58
N HIS A 174 -0.65 -4.64 11.11
CA HIS A 174 0.46 -5.58 11.26
C HIS A 174 0.87 -5.80 12.73
N ASP A 175 0.85 -4.75 13.55
CA ASP A 175 1.12 -4.89 14.99
C ASP A 175 0.02 -5.68 15.70
N ALA A 176 -1.24 -5.55 15.28
CA ALA A 176 -2.34 -6.36 15.79
C ALA A 176 -2.16 -7.86 15.45
N VAL A 177 -1.68 -8.17 14.24
CA VAL A 177 -1.32 -9.56 13.87
C VAL A 177 -0.24 -10.10 14.79
N ALA A 178 0.88 -9.39 14.92
CA ALA A 178 2.00 -9.83 15.74
C ALA A 178 1.59 -10.07 17.21
N ARG A 179 0.83 -9.15 17.81
CA ARG A 179 0.30 -9.27 19.18
C ARG A 179 -0.71 -10.42 19.32
N THR A 180 -1.52 -10.67 18.30
CA THR A 180 -2.49 -11.79 18.31
C THR A 180 -1.77 -13.12 18.36
N VAL A 181 -0.70 -13.27 17.59
CA VAL A 181 0.12 -14.49 17.59
C VAL A 181 0.94 -14.60 18.88
N GLU A 182 1.59 -13.52 19.32
CA GLU A 182 2.37 -13.48 20.56
C GLU A 182 1.55 -13.92 21.78
N SER A 183 0.28 -13.48 21.83
CA SER A 183 -0.63 -13.84 22.94
C SER A 183 -1.25 -15.23 22.81
N GLY A 184 -0.99 -15.96 21.73
CA GLY A 184 -1.56 -17.29 21.47
C GLY A 184 -3.04 -17.28 21.07
N ARG A 185 -3.65 -16.11 20.81
CA ARG A 185 -5.05 -16.02 20.34
C ARG A 185 -5.26 -16.58 18.95
N ALA A 186 -4.22 -16.54 18.12
CA ALA A 186 -4.09 -17.34 16.91
C ALA A 186 -2.70 -17.97 16.90
N PRO A 187 -2.56 -19.27 16.61
CA PRO A 187 -1.28 -19.95 16.67
C PRO A 187 -0.31 -19.52 15.58
N ALA A 188 -0.79 -18.92 14.50
CA ALA A 188 0.02 -18.37 13.42
C ALA A 188 -0.59 -17.08 12.86
N GLY A 189 0.23 -16.31 12.15
CA GLY A 189 -0.18 -15.10 11.43
C GLY A 189 0.89 -14.63 10.48
N ALA A 190 0.57 -13.61 9.68
CA ALA A 190 1.51 -13.09 8.70
C ALA A 190 1.49 -11.57 8.64
N LEU A 191 2.68 -10.97 8.48
CA LEU A 191 2.85 -9.52 8.41
C LEU A 191 4.06 -9.14 7.54
N SER A 192 4.29 -7.85 7.39
CA SER A 192 5.50 -7.31 6.74
C SER A 192 6.74 -7.65 7.56
N GLU A 193 7.78 -8.21 6.95
CA GLU A 193 9.07 -8.50 7.60
C GLU A 193 9.72 -7.23 8.18
N PRO A 194 9.82 -6.09 7.46
CA PRO A 194 10.34 -4.85 8.02
C PRO A 194 9.55 -4.35 9.24
N ILE A 195 8.22 -4.45 9.22
CA ILE A 195 7.39 -4.08 10.37
C ILE A 195 7.64 -5.03 11.55
N PHE A 196 7.73 -6.34 11.32
CA PHE A 196 8.04 -7.32 12.35
C PHE A 196 9.35 -6.99 13.07
N HIS A 197 10.42 -6.71 12.32
CA HIS A 197 11.70 -6.30 12.91
C HIS A 197 11.62 -4.95 13.65
N SER A 198 10.86 -4.00 13.13
CA SER A 198 10.61 -2.72 13.79
C SER A 198 9.87 -2.90 15.13
N LEU A 199 8.87 -3.78 15.18
CA LEU A 199 8.12 -4.09 16.41
C LEU A 199 9.03 -4.73 17.48
N LEU A 200 9.92 -5.64 17.08
CA LEU A 200 10.94 -6.24 17.96
C LEU A 200 11.91 -5.18 18.48
N ALA A 201 12.47 -4.35 17.60
CA ALA A 201 13.42 -3.30 17.96
C ALA A 201 12.83 -2.25 18.93
N ARG A 202 11.53 -2.00 18.85
CA ARG A 202 10.79 -1.11 19.74
C ARG A 202 10.25 -1.81 21.02
N ASN A 203 10.55 -3.10 21.22
CA ASN A 203 10.04 -3.94 22.31
C ASN A 203 8.50 -3.96 22.41
N ILE A 204 7.81 -3.85 21.28
CA ILE A 204 6.34 -3.93 21.20
C ILE A 204 5.87 -5.37 21.26
N ILE A 205 6.69 -6.28 20.75
CA ILE A 205 6.54 -7.75 20.82
C ILE A 205 7.86 -8.37 21.28
N ARG A 206 7.79 -9.60 21.76
CA ARG A 206 8.91 -10.34 22.34
C ARG A 206 9.33 -11.48 21.42
N ARG A 207 10.63 -11.53 21.08
CA ARG A 207 11.19 -12.56 20.20
C ARG A 207 11.05 -13.98 20.78
N ASP A 208 11.21 -14.13 22.07
CA ASP A 208 11.12 -15.44 22.77
C ASP A 208 9.69 -16.05 22.75
N ARG A 209 8.68 -15.28 22.38
CA ARG A 209 7.28 -15.72 22.26
C ARG A 209 6.89 -16.09 20.83
N LEU A 210 7.75 -15.89 19.85
CA LEU A 210 7.43 -16.01 18.44
C LEU A 210 8.52 -16.81 17.70
N VAL A 211 8.11 -17.60 16.72
CA VAL A 211 8.99 -18.31 15.79
C VAL A 211 8.68 -17.90 14.35
N ASP A 212 9.72 -17.85 13.51
CA ASP A 212 9.59 -17.62 12.08
C ASP A 212 9.26 -18.97 11.41
N VAL A 213 8.14 -19.03 10.72
CA VAL A 213 7.67 -20.24 10.03
C VAL A 213 8.10 -20.23 8.57
N ALA A 214 7.92 -19.08 7.89
CA ALA A 214 8.32 -18.93 6.50
C ALA A 214 8.41 -17.45 6.07
N PHE A 215 9.18 -17.23 5.00
CA PHE A 215 9.23 -15.97 4.30
C PHE A 215 8.64 -16.13 2.89
N SER A 216 8.01 -15.10 2.37
CA SER A 216 7.61 -15.06 0.97
C SER A 216 8.81 -14.86 0.04
N ASP A 217 8.56 -15.01 -1.27
CA ASP A 217 9.43 -14.44 -2.28
C ASP A 217 9.45 -12.90 -2.14
N PRO A 218 10.47 -12.21 -2.72
CA PRO A 218 10.51 -10.74 -2.73
C PRO A 218 9.25 -10.14 -3.37
N ILE A 219 8.75 -9.06 -2.77
CA ILE A 219 7.56 -8.33 -3.17
C ILE A 219 8.00 -6.92 -3.57
N PRO A 220 7.51 -6.30 -4.64
CA PRO A 220 7.74 -4.87 -4.89
C PRO A 220 7.37 -4.05 -3.65
N ASN A 221 8.24 -3.09 -3.27
CA ASN A 221 8.01 -2.30 -2.07
C ASN A 221 6.87 -1.28 -2.28
N TYR A 222 6.50 -0.60 -1.23
CA TYR A 222 5.39 0.35 -1.16
C TYR A 222 5.60 1.51 -2.13
N PRO A 223 4.61 1.80 -3.02
CA PRO A 223 4.68 2.95 -3.91
C PRO A 223 4.21 4.24 -3.25
N MET A 224 4.90 5.33 -3.60
CA MET A 224 4.34 6.66 -3.57
C MET A 224 3.50 6.87 -4.83
N VAL A 225 2.28 7.30 -4.67
CA VAL A 225 1.28 7.46 -5.73
C VAL A 225 0.74 8.88 -5.69
N MET A 226 0.50 9.50 -6.84
CA MET A 226 -0.12 10.82 -6.93
C MET A 226 -1.30 10.82 -7.89
N GLN A 227 -2.14 11.84 -7.79
CA GLN A 227 -3.20 12.10 -8.76
C GLN A 227 -2.57 12.52 -10.10
N GLY A 228 -2.99 11.90 -11.20
CA GLY A 228 -2.44 12.16 -12.53
C GLY A 228 -2.89 13.48 -13.14
N ASP A 229 -4.01 14.05 -12.64
CA ASP A 229 -4.55 15.34 -13.07
C ASP A 229 -3.88 16.56 -12.41
N LEU A 230 -2.87 16.36 -11.57
CA LEU A 230 -2.07 17.46 -11.02
C LEU A 230 -1.25 18.14 -12.13
N ALA A 231 -1.04 19.46 -11.98
CA ALA A 231 -0.25 20.25 -12.91
C ALA A 231 1.14 19.63 -13.13
N PRO A 232 1.67 19.56 -14.37
CA PRO A 232 2.93 18.88 -14.66
C PRO A 232 4.11 19.38 -13.82
N ALA A 233 4.21 20.70 -13.59
CA ALA A 233 5.25 21.27 -12.74
C ALA A 233 5.13 20.80 -11.28
N LEU A 234 3.92 20.69 -10.75
CA LEU A 234 3.68 20.18 -9.40
C LEU A 234 4.03 18.70 -9.30
N LYS A 235 3.63 17.87 -10.28
CA LYS A 235 4.01 16.45 -10.32
C LYS A 235 5.53 16.27 -10.32
N GLN A 236 6.24 17.08 -11.08
CA GLN A 236 7.71 17.02 -11.10
C GLN A 236 8.29 17.42 -9.75
N ALA A 237 7.84 18.52 -9.16
CA ALA A 237 8.29 18.95 -7.83
C ALA A 237 8.04 17.87 -6.74
N ILE A 238 6.89 17.20 -6.78
CA ILE A 238 6.58 16.07 -5.88
C ILE A 238 7.56 14.91 -6.10
N ARG A 239 7.82 14.51 -7.37
CA ARG A 239 8.79 13.45 -7.68
C ARG A 239 10.17 13.79 -7.11
N ASP A 240 10.66 14.98 -7.38
CA ASP A 240 11.99 15.42 -6.97
C ASP A 240 12.10 15.45 -5.43
N ALA A 241 11.06 15.93 -4.73
CA ALA A 241 11.02 15.97 -3.28
C ALA A 241 11.17 14.60 -2.63
N PHE A 242 10.56 13.54 -3.22
CA PHE A 242 10.66 12.18 -2.69
C PHE A 242 11.93 11.45 -3.17
N LEU A 243 12.31 11.57 -4.44
CA LEU A 243 13.47 10.86 -4.99
C LEU A 243 14.81 11.37 -4.45
N THR A 244 14.86 12.61 -3.94
CA THR A 244 16.05 13.16 -3.27
C THR A 244 16.05 12.99 -1.76
N LEU A 245 14.98 12.40 -1.19
CA LEU A 245 14.81 12.23 0.25
C LEU A 245 15.76 11.16 0.78
N ASN A 246 16.74 11.56 1.61
CA ASN A 246 17.75 10.66 2.19
C ASN A 246 17.96 10.86 3.70
N ASN A 247 17.17 11.72 4.35
CA ASN A 247 17.26 11.96 5.80
C ASN A 247 16.50 10.86 6.55
N PRO A 248 17.17 10.06 7.43
CA PRO A 248 16.53 8.96 8.16
C PRO A 248 15.35 9.38 9.04
N GLU A 249 15.35 10.60 9.59
CA GLU A 249 14.24 11.10 10.40
C GLU A 249 12.98 11.29 9.54
N LEU A 250 13.13 11.82 8.32
CA LEU A 250 12.04 12.02 7.36
C LEU A 250 11.53 10.69 6.79
N LEU A 251 12.39 9.68 6.72
CA LEU A 251 12.08 8.34 6.18
C LEU A 251 11.51 7.37 7.23
N ARG A 252 11.42 7.79 8.50
CA ARG A 252 11.05 6.91 9.63
C ARG A 252 9.75 6.12 9.41
N ASN A 253 8.71 6.75 8.87
CA ASN A 253 7.43 6.08 8.61
C ASN A 253 7.50 5.06 7.47
N PHE A 254 8.44 5.24 6.56
CA PHE A 254 8.54 4.40 5.37
C PHE A 254 9.40 3.16 5.59
N ARG A 255 10.23 3.17 6.64
CA ARG A 255 11.18 2.07 6.97
C ARG A 255 12.10 1.72 5.80
N VAL A 256 12.53 2.76 5.07
CA VAL A 256 13.37 2.68 3.86
C VAL A 256 14.59 3.59 3.98
N GLU A 257 15.56 3.38 3.12
CA GLU A 257 16.80 4.18 3.02
C GLU A 257 16.65 5.36 2.04
N GLY A 258 15.59 5.33 1.23
CA GLY A 258 15.28 6.32 0.21
C GLY A 258 14.22 5.80 -0.74
N PHE A 259 14.06 6.49 -1.86
CA PHE A 259 13.11 6.14 -2.90
C PHE A 259 13.79 6.04 -4.26
N ALA A 260 13.33 5.10 -5.10
CA ALA A 260 13.71 4.94 -6.50
C ALA A 260 12.49 5.16 -7.41
N PRO A 261 12.68 5.53 -8.69
CA PRO A 261 11.58 5.59 -9.64
C PRO A 261 10.87 4.25 -9.79
N THR A 262 9.54 4.28 -10.02
CA THR A 262 8.75 3.08 -10.30
C THR A 262 7.66 3.34 -11.33
N THR A 263 7.07 2.26 -11.84
CA THR A 263 5.95 2.28 -12.77
C THR A 263 4.86 1.30 -12.35
N ASP A 264 3.68 1.41 -12.94
CA ASP A 264 2.55 0.50 -12.66
C ASP A 264 2.88 -0.98 -12.96
N ALA A 265 3.68 -1.24 -14.00
CA ALA A 265 4.08 -2.60 -14.41
C ALA A 265 4.87 -3.35 -13.31
N ALA A 266 5.57 -2.63 -12.42
CA ALA A 266 6.27 -3.26 -11.29
C ALA A 266 5.34 -4.05 -10.36
N TYR A 267 4.04 -3.75 -10.37
CA TYR A 267 3.02 -4.36 -9.50
C TYR A 267 2.19 -5.46 -10.18
N ASP A 268 2.52 -5.85 -11.43
CA ASP A 268 1.80 -6.91 -12.16
C ASP A 268 1.90 -8.27 -11.47
N VAL A 269 3.00 -8.54 -10.79
CA VAL A 269 3.18 -9.75 -9.96
C VAL A 269 2.09 -9.90 -8.89
N LEU A 270 1.52 -8.79 -8.39
CA LEU A 270 0.44 -8.82 -7.41
C LEU A 270 -0.93 -9.04 -8.07
N ARG A 271 -1.12 -8.51 -9.28
CA ARG A 271 -2.30 -8.82 -10.10
C ARG A 271 -2.36 -10.31 -10.41
N GLU A 272 -1.21 -10.90 -10.78
CA GLU A 272 -1.09 -12.34 -11.00
C GLU A 272 -1.31 -13.15 -9.72
N THR A 273 -0.75 -12.71 -8.60
CA THR A 273 -0.96 -13.37 -7.30
C THR A 273 -2.43 -13.37 -6.89
N ALA A 274 -3.15 -12.29 -7.14
CA ALA A 274 -4.59 -12.20 -6.90
C ALA A 274 -5.38 -13.20 -7.78
N ARG A 275 -5.01 -13.36 -9.06
CA ARG A 275 -5.62 -14.36 -9.95
C ARG A 275 -5.41 -15.80 -9.46
N ILE A 276 -4.21 -16.13 -8.96
CA ILE A 276 -3.90 -17.46 -8.40
C ILE A 276 -4.81 -17.78 -7.21
N LEU A 277 -5.18 -16.76 -6.43
CA LEU A 277 -6.11 -16.89 -5.30
C LEU A 277 -7.59 -16.77 -5.72
N ASN A 278 -7.89 -16.63 -7.03
CA ASN A 278 -9.22 -16.38 -7.58
C ASN A 278 -9.92 -15.16 -6.96
N LEU A 279 -9.15 -14.09 -6.66
CA LEU A 279 -9.69 -12.85 -6.12
C LEU A 279 -10.18 -11.94 -7.25
N ASP A 280 -11.40 -11.46 -7.12
CA ASP A 280 -11.98 -10.44 -8.01
C ASP A 280 -11.64 -9.04 -7.47
N LEU A 281 -10.68 -8.36 -8.11
CA LEU A 281 -10.21 -7.03 -7.69
C LEU A 281 -11.33 -5.98 -7.68
N SER A 282 -12.36 -6.15 -8.50
CA SER A 282 -13.49 -5.21 -8.57
C SER A 282 -14.42 -5.28 -7.35
N ARG A 283 -14.44 -6.43 -6.66
CA ARG A 283 -15.29 -6.73 -5.50
C ARG A 283 -14.58 -6.59 -4.15
N MET A 284 -13.26 -6.46 -4.17
CA MET A 284 -12.48 -6.26 -2.94
C MET A 284 -12.60 -4.80 -2.51
N SER A 285 -13.23 -4.55 -1.39
CA SER A 285 -13.41 -3.22 -0.78
C SER A 285 -12.42 -3.02 0.36
#